data_b8265a8bad9add8c40a7d14d08627bd7
#
_entry.id   b8265a8bad9add8c40a7d14d08627bd7
#
_cell.length_a   1.000
_cell.length_b   1.000
_cell.length_c   1.000
_cell.angle_alpha   90.00
_cell.angle_beta   90.00
_cell.angle_gamma   90.00
#
_symmetry.space_group_name_H-M   'P 1'
#
loop_
_entity.id
_entity.type
_entity.pdbx_description
1 polymer ?
#
loop_
_entity_poly.entity_id
_entity_poly.type
_entity_poly.pdbx_seq_one_letter_code
_entity_poly.pdbx_strand_id
1 'polypeptide(L)'
;MTLDISKYPTLALANTPDELRSLPKEVLPKLCDELRTYLLNSVSQSSGHLASGLGTVELTVALHYVYHTPFDQLIWDVGHQAYPHKILTGRRDQMPTIRQKDGLHPFPWREESEYDTLSVGHSSTSISAALGMAICAGKEGQDRKVVSVIGDGAITAGMAFEAMNHAGDVHPDMLVILNDNEMSISENVGALNNHLAQVLSGSLYTSIREGGKKVLSGIPPIKELVRRTEEHLKGMVVPGTLFEELGFNYIGPVDGHDVLELIKTLKNMRELKGPQFLHVMTKKGKGYAPAEKDPIGYHGVPKFDPNHHSLPKSNNTQPTFSKIFGDFLCDMAAQDPKLMAITPAMREGSGMVRFSKEYPSQYFDVAIAEQHAVTLATGMAIAGYHPIVAIYSTFLQRGYDQLIHDVAIMNLPVMFAIDRAGIVGADGQTHQGAFDLSFMRCIPNMLIMAPADENECRQMLYTGHQHQGPSAVRYPRGNGMGVALESGFTALEIGKGRLMRESTANAGEKVAILSFGTLLPNALEAAEKLNATVADMRFVKPLDEALIKQLAQTHDVLVTLEENVIAGGAGAGVIEFMMKEKLIKPVLNLGLPDEFVVQGSQEEMHAELGLDGAGIERAIRNYLAK
;
A
#
# COMPACT_ATOMS: atom_id res chain seq x y z
N MET A 1 20.50 -17.23 1.31
CA MET A 1 21.86 -17.46 1.89
C MET A 1 22.15 -16.30 2.81
N THR A 2 22.63 -16.58 4.04
CA THR A 2 23.06 -15.54 4.98
C THR A 2 24.27 -14.79 4.41
N LEU A 3 24.28 -13.47 4.47
CA LEU A 3 25.42 -12.68 4.03
C LEU A 3 26.60 -12.86 5.00
N ASP A 4 27.81 -12.90 4.47
CA ASP A 4 29.03 -13.01 5.28
C ASP A 4 29.31 -11.65 5.96
N ILE A 5 28.99 -11.57 7.27
CA ILE A 5 29.15 -10.35 8.07
C ILE A 5 30.61 -9.91 8.22
N SER A 6 31.58 -10.82 8.03
CA SER A 6 33.01 -10.46 8.13
C SER A 6 33.45 -9.41 7.10
N LYS A 7 32.68 -9.25 6.02
CA LYS A 7 32.87 -8.21 5.01
C LYS A 7 32.42 -6.81 5.47
N TYR A 8 31.76 -6.72 6.60
CA TYR A 8 31.18 -5.50 7.18
C TYR A 8 31.65 -5.33 8.64
N PRO A 9 32.95 -5.11 8.87
CA PRO A 9 33.55 -5.23 10.20
C PRO A 9 33.02 -4.22 11.22
N THR A 10 32.57 -3.04 10.78
CA THR A 10 31.98 -2.04 11.66
C THR A 10 30.51 -2.42 11.98
N LEU A 11 29.74 -2.84 10.98
CA LEU A 11 28.36 -3.30 11.17
C LEU A 11 28.29 -4.58 12.02
N ALA A 12 29.33 -5.42 11.97
CA ALA A 12 29.43 -6.61 12.81
C ALA A 12 29.40 -6.30 14.30
N LEU A 13 29.81 -5.09 14.70
CA LEU A 13 29.83 -4.62 16.09
C LEU A 13 28.49 -4.01 16.57
N ALA A 14 27.48 -3.89 15.69
CA ALA A 14 26.20 -3.23 15.98
C ALA A 14 25.04 -4.04 15.40
N ASN A 15 24.63 -5.09 16.10
CA ASN A 15 23.44 -5.86 15.76
C ASN A 15 22.17 -5.36 16.51
N THR A 16 22.40 -4.68 17.64
CA THR A 16 21.33 -4.13 18.48
C THR A 16 21.56 -2.63 18.75
N PRO A 17 20.51 -1.88 19.12
CA PRO A 17 20.65 -0.47 19.48
C PRO A 17 21.61 -0.23 20.66
N ASP A 18 21.70 -1.16 21.62
CA ASP A 18 22.63 -1.03 22.76
C ASP A 18 24.09 -1.15 22.32
N GLU A 19 24.37 -2.11 21.45
CA GLU A 19 25.70 -2.26 20.83
C GLU A 19 26.05 -1.03 19.99
N LEU A 20 25.10 -0.52 19.19
CA LEU A 20 25.29 0.70 18.40
C LEU A 20 25.64 1.89 19.30
N ARG A 21 24.94 2.10 20.41
CA ARG A 21 25.19 3.21 21.36
C ARG A 21 26.56 3.12 22.03
N SER A 22 27.12 1.92 22.12
CA SER A 22 28.46 1.70 22.70
C SER A 22 29.60 2.12 21.77
N LEU A 23 29.33 2.33 20.46
CA LEU A 23 30.35 2.69 19.49
C LEU A 23 30.76 4.16 19.61
N PRO A 24 32.05 4.51 19.37
CA PRO A 24 32.49 5.88 19.23
C PRO A 24 31.81 6.57 18.04
N LYS A 25 31.48 7.85 18.17
CA LYS A 25 30.80 8.61 17.09
C LYS A 25 31.60 8.63 15.78
N GLU A 26 32.91 8.60 15.87
CA GLU A 26 33.84 8.70 14.75
C GLU A 26 33.72 7.53 13.78
N VAL A 27 33.22 6.38 14.24
CA VAL A 27 33.04 5.19 13.39
C VAL A 27 31.66 5.13 12.70
N LEU A 28 30.71 5.94 13.14
CA LEU A 28 29.32 5.89 12.65
C LEU A 28 29.18 6.21 11.15
N PRO A 29 29.96 7.14 10.55
CA PRO A 29 29.90 7.32 9.10
C PRO A 29 30.29 6.03 8.33
N LYS A 30 31.32 5.32 8.78
CA LYS A 30 31.73 4.04 8.19
C LYS A 30 30.66 2.97 8.40
N LEU A 31 30.03 2.93 9.57
CA LEU A 31 28.92 2.02 9.85
C LEU A 31 27.75 2.27 8.87
N CYS A 32 27.42 3.54 8.58
CA CYS A 32 26.39 3.88 7.60
C CYS A 32 26.72 3.35 6.19
N ASP A 33 27.97 3.44 5.76
CA ASP A 33 28.41 2.92 4.46
C ASP A 33 28.32 1.38 4.38
N GLU A 34 28.74 0.69 5.44
CA GLU A 34 28.64 -0.75 5.54
C GLU A 34 27.17 -1.21 5.62
N LEU A 35 26.33 -0.54 6.40
CA LEU A 35 24.89 -0.80 6.52
C LEU A 35 24.18 -0.65 5.18
N ARG A 36 24.49 0.41 4.42
CA ARG A 36 23.97 0.66 3.08
C ARG A 36 24.33 -0.47 2.11
N THR A 37 25.58 -0.89 2.13
CA THR A 37 26.07 -1.99 1.28
C THR A 37 25.44 -3.33 1.68
N TYR A 38 25.27 -3.58 2.97
CA TYR A 38 24.61 -4.76 3.49
C TYR A 38 23.13 -4.80 3.09
N LEU A 39 22.42 -3.68 3.22
CA LEU A 39 21.03 -3.51 2.79
C LEU A 39 20.86 -3.84 1.30
N LEU A 40 21.70 -3.23 0.44
CA LEU A 40 21.68 -3.48 -1.00
C LEU A 40 21.86 -4.98 -1.31
N ASN A 41 22.86 -5.61 -0.71
CA ASN A 41 23.14 -7.02 -0.93
C ASN A 41 22.05 -7.95 -0.37
N SER A 42 21.39 -7.58 0.72
CA SER A 42 20.28 -8.36 1.28
C SER A 42 19.05 -8.31 0.38
N VAL A 43 18.60 -7.09 0.01
CA VAL A 43 17.39 -6.89 -0.79
C VAL A 43 17.55 -7.42 -2.21
N SER A 44 18.76 -7.38 -2.77
CA SER A 44 19.03 -7.97 -4.08
C SER A 44 18.76 -9.47 -4.15
N GLN A 45 18.87 -10.18 -3.00
CA GLN A 45 18.62 -11.63 -2.90
C GLN A 45 17.17 -11.99 -2.58
N SER A 46 16.44 -11.11 -1.90
CA SER A 46 15.06 -11.37 -1.43
C SER A 46 13.98 -10.77 -2.29
N SER A 47 14.20 -9.64 -2.91
CA SER A 47 13.25 -8.62 -3.36
C SER A 47 12.87 -7.64 -2.24
N GLY A 48 12.33 -6.46 -2.57
CA GLY A 48 11.81 -5.55 -1.52
C GLY A 48 11.93 -4.07 -1.83
N HIS A 49 11.65 -3.25 -0.81
CA HIS A 49 11.73 -1.80 -0.89
C HIS A 49 13.18 -1.35 -0.70
N LEU A 50 13.85 -0.96 -1.79
CA LEU A 50 15.28 -0.66 -1.76
C LEU A 50 15.58 0.83 -1.65
N ALA A 51 15.11 1.63 -2.61
CA ALA A 51 15.51 3.03 -2.72
C ALA A 51 15.16 3.86 -1.48
N SER A 52 14.01 3.61 -0.87
CA SER A 52 13.58 4.31 0.35
C SER A 52 14.45 3.95 1.56
N GLY A 53 14.78 2.67 1.74
CA GLY A 53 15.68 2.21 2.80
C GLY A 53 17.10 2.76 2.66
N LEU A 54 17.63 2.86 1.44
CA LEU A 54 18.94 3.49 1.18
C LEU A 54 18.98 4.97 1.57
N GLY A 55 17.85 5.66 1.47
CA GLY A 55 17.73 7.07 1.83
C GLY A 55 17.71 7.35 3.34
N THR A 56 17.35 6.35 4.17
CA THR A 56 17.16 6.54 5.62
C THR A 56 18.26 5.93 6.49
N VAL A 57 19.37 5.52 5.92
CA VAL A 57 20.45 4.84 6.65
C VAL A 57 20.99 5.70 7.80
N GLU A 58 21.44 6.91 7.52
CA GLU A 58 22.00 7.83 8.50
C GLU A 58 20.97 8.24 9.55
N LEU A 59 19.74 8.52 9.12
CA LEU A 59 18.64 8.86 10.02
C LEU A 59 18.35 7.70 11.00
N THR A 60 18.33 6.47 10.52
CA THR A 60 18.09 5.27 11.34
C THR A 60 19.20 5.08 12.37
N VAL A 61 20.47 5.21 11.95
CA VAL A 61 21.63 5.13 12.86
C VAL A 61 21.56 6.22 13.92
N ALA A 62 21.26 7.46 13.53
CA ALA A 62 21.16 8.59 14.46
C ALA A 62 20.02 8.42 15.47
N LEU A 63 18.87 7.90 15.03
CA LEU A 63 17.72 7.64 15.90
C LEU A 63 18.04 6.58 16.96
N HIS A 64 18.55 5.42 16.56
CA HIS A 64 18.92 4.36 17.52
C HIS A 64 20.14 4.71 18.39
N TYR A 65 20.98 5.64 17.95
CA TYR A 65 22.09 6.15 18.75
C TYR A 65 21.67 7.15 19.84
N VAL A 66 20.58 7.91 19.61
CA VAL A 66 20.10 8.96 20.51
C VAL A 66 18.96 8.49 21.41
N TYR A 67 18.03 7.73 20.88
CA TYR A 67 16.84 7.24 21.60
C TYR A 67 17.08 5.85 22.16
N HIS A 68 16.63 5.63 23.40
CA HIS A 68 16.78 4.34 24.12
C HIS A 68 15.65 3.37 23.76
N THR A 69 15.58 2.98 22.47
CA THR A 69 14.64 1.96 22.02
C THR A 69 14.97 0.59 22.65
N PRO A 70 13.95 -0.23 23.03
CA PRO A 70 12.52 -0.07 22.80
C PRO A 70 11.78 0.77 23.86
N PHE A 71 12.46 1.25 24.92
CA PHE A 71 11.82 2.10 25.94
C PHE A 71 11.28 3.39 25.32
N ASP A 72 12.11 4.15 24.59
CA ASP A 72 11.65 5.22 23.70
C ASP A 72 10.98 4.59 22.49
N GLN A 73 9.87 5.15 22.04
CA GLN A 73 9.04 4.57 21.00
C GLN A 73 9.32 5.23 19.66
N LEU A 74 9.75 4.44 18.68
CA LEU A 74 10.02 4.87 17.31
C LEU A 74 8.98 4.27 16.36
N ILE A 75 8.26 5.12 15.64
CA ILE A 75 7.21 4.73 14.71
C ILE A 75 7.59 5.14 13.30
N TRP A 76 7.65 4.17 12.40
CA TRP A 76 7.88 4.39 10.98
C TRP A 76 6.55 4.45 10.24
N ASP A 77 6.25 5.56 9.57
CA ASP A 77 5.06 5.67 8.71
C ASP A 77 5.22 4.80 7.47
N VAL A 78 4.20 4.08 7.05
CA VAL A 78 4.25 3.05 5.99
C VAL A 78 5.19 1.90 6.32
N GLY A 79 6.44 2.20 6.67
CA GLY A 79 7.47 1.24 7.05
C GLY A 79 8.33 0.70 5.90
N HIS A 80 8.10 1.10 4.66
CA HIS A 80 8.90 0.68 3.50
C HIS A 80 10.36 1.20 3.54
N GLN A 81 10.63 2.23 4.34
CA GLN A 81 11.97 2.80 4.59
C GLN A 81 12.67 2.20 5.81
N ALA A 82 12.04 1.25 6.53
CA ALA A 82 12.50 0.76 7.83
C ALA A 82 13.42 -0.49 7.75
N TYR A 83 13.97 -0.83 6.60
CA TYR A 83 14.90 -1.96 6.49
C TYR A 83 16.20 -1.75 7.28
N PRO A 84 16.84 -0.56 7.29
CA PRO A 84 17.96 -0.28 8.18
C PRO A 84 17.62 -0.47 9.67
N HIS A 85 16.38 -0.14 10.07
CA HIS A 85 15.87 -0.38 11.41
C HIS A 85 15.84 -1.89 11.74
N LYS A 86 15.32 -2.75 10.85
CA LYS A 86 15.34 -4.21 11.04
C LYS A 86 16.76 -4.74 11.20
N ILE A 87 17.72 -4.26 10.40
CA ILE A 87 19.13 -4.68 10.46
C ILE A 87 19.75 -4.32 11.81
N LEU A 88 19.48 -3.13 12.36
CA LEU A 88 20.04 -2.64 13.62
C LEU A 88 19.28 -3.08 14.88
N THR A 89 18.24 -3.89 14.73
CA THR A 89 17.39 -4.38 15.82
C THR A 89 17.35 -5.92 15.90
N GLY A 90 18.49 -6.56 15.66
CA GLY A 90 18.69 -8.00 15.87
C GLY A 90 18.25 -8.91 14.72
N ARG A 91 17.71 -8.35 13.62
CA ARG A 91 17.18 -9.12 12.49
C ARG A 91 18.09 -9.14 11.26
N ARG A 92 19.33 -8.65 11.41
CA ARG A 92 20.29 -8.50 10.33
C ARG A 92 20.47 -9.80 9.51
N ASP A 93 20.72 -10.90 10.18
CA ASP A 93 21.03 -12.17 9.50
C ASP A 93 19.81 -12.80 8.81
N GLN A 94 18.60 -12.35 9.15
CA GLN A 94 17.34 -12.79 8.56
C GLN A 94 16.90 -11.90 7.37
N MET A 95 17.55 -10.76 7.12
CA MET A 95 17.16 -9.84 6.04
C MET A 95 17.01 -10.50 4.66
N PRO A 96 17.82 -11.50 4.26
CA PRO A 96 17.60 -12.19 2.99
C PRO A 96 16.29 -12.99 2.89
N THR A 97 15.55 -13.16 3.99
CA THR A 97 14.24 -13.83 4.02
C THR A 97 13.05 -12.86 3.97
N ILE A 98 13.33 -11.56 3.95
CA ILE A 98 12.26 -10.54 3.99
C ILE A 98 11.28 -10.73 2.82
N ARG A 99 9.97 -10.58 3.09
CA ARG A 99 8.87 -10.74 2.12
C ARG A 99 8.68 -12.18 1.60
N GLN A 100 9.43 -13.14 2.12
CA GLN A 100 9.24 -14.56 1.78
C GLN A 100 8.36 -15.23 2.84
N LYS A 101 7.76 -16.35 2.47
CA LYS A 101 7.01 -17.18 3.42
C LYS A 101 7.92 -17.57 4.58
N ASP A 102 7.39 -17.54 5.79
CA ASP A 102 8.11 -17.83 7.05
C ASP A 102 9.35 -16.96 7.30
N GLY A 103 9.54 -15.91 6.52
CA GLY A 103 10.62 -14.94 6.68
C GLY A 103 10.17 -13.65 7.37
N LEU A 104 11.05 -12.63 7.35
CA LEU A 104 10.72 -11.33 7.93
C LEU A 104 9.55 -10.66 7.20
N HIS A 105 8.68 -10.03 7.98
CA HIS A 105 7.60 -9.18 7.45
C HIS A 105 8.14 -8.04 6.58
N PRO A 106 7.40 -7.64 5.52
CA PRO A 106 7.81 -6.57 4.61
C PRO A 106 7.91 -5.19 5.26
N PHE A 107 7.19 -5.00 6.36
CA PHE A 107 7.10 -3.76 7.14
C PHE A 107 7.38 -4.04 8.62
N PRO A 108 7.60 -3.03 9.47
CA PRO A 108 7.60 -3.21 10.92
C PRO A 108 6.33 -3.91 11.41
N TRP A 109 6.53 -4.90 12.28
CA TRP A 109 5.47 -5.75 12.79
C TRP A 109 5.68 -6.05 14.27
N ARG A 110 4.74 -5.66 15.13
CA ARG A 110 4.89 -5.72 16.59
C ARG A 110 5.20 -7.10 17.16
N GLU A 111 4.66 -8.14 16.53
CA GLU A 111 4.88 -9.53 16.96
C GLU A 111 6.23 -10.07 16.48
N GLU A 112 6.88 -9.41 15.51
CA GLU A 112 8.19 -9.78 15.01
C GLU A 112 9.32 -9.27 15.92
N SER A 113 9.16 -8.09 16.52
CA SER A 113 10.20 -7.45 17.33
C SER A 113 9.65 -6.44 18.32
N GLU A 114 10.21 -6.42 19.54
CA GLU A 114 9.91 -5.40 20.56
C GLU A 114 10.26 -3.97 20.12
N TYR A 115 11.13 -3.82 19.13
CA TYR A 115 11.50 -2.54 18.55
C TYR A 115 10.49 -2.03 17.51
N ASP A 116 9.58 -2.86 17.04
CA ASP A 116 8.53 -2.49 16.10
C ASP A 116 7.30 -1.98 16.88
N THR A 117 7.33 -0.70 17.23
CA THR A 117 6.33 -0.05 18.09
C THR A 117 4.90 -0.15 17.53
N LEU A 118 4.74 -0.09 16.20
CA LEU A 118 3.48 -0.16 15.48
C LEU A 118 3.62 -1.09 14.28
N SER A 119 2.66 -2.00 14.10
CA SER A 119 2.52 -2.73 12.83
C SER A 119 2.00 -1.78 11.77
N VAL A 120 2.72 -1.63 10.66
CA VAL A 120 2.45 -0.63 9.63
C VAL A 120 2.41 -1.26 8.23
N GLY A 121 2.03 -0.48 7.24
CA GLY A 121 1.92 -0.87 5.83
C GLY A 121 1.15 0.19 5.05
N HIS A 122 0.08 0.73 5.62
CA HIS A 122 -0.62 1.90 5.12
C HIS A 122 0.00 3.18 5.66
N SER A 123 -0.04 4.26 4.87
CA SER A 123 0.57 5.55 5.21
C SER A 123 -0.23 6.36 6.22
N SER A 124 0.41 7.39 6.76
CA SER A 124 -0.21 8.55 7.42
C SER A 124 -0.85 8.25 8.79
N THR A 125 -0.51 7.10 9.40
CA THR A 125 -1.04 6.67 10.70
C THR A 125 -0.09 6.98 11.86
N SER A 126 1.19 7.22 11.56
CA SER A 126 2.27 7.28 12.56
C SER A 126 2.12 8.45 13.53
N ILE A 127 1.69 9.63 13.07
CA ILE A 127 1.54 10.81 13.93
C ILE A 127 0.39 10.59 14.93
N SER A 128 -0.75 10.06 14.47
CA SER A 128 -1.88 9.75 15.36
C SER A 128 -1.51 8.72 16.44
N ALA A 129 -0.80 7.65 16.04
CA ALA A 129 -0.35 6.63 16.98
C ALA A 129 0.67 7.21 17.99
N ALA A 130 1.65 8.00 17.49
CA ALA A 130 2.63 8.68 18.34
C ALA A 130 1.97 9.64 19.34
N LEU A 131 0.99 10.41 18.88
CA LEU A 131 0.21 11.32 19.74
C LEU A 131 -0.47 10.57 20.88
N GLY A 132 -1.16 9.46 20.59
CA GLY A 132 -1.80 8.63 21.62
C GLY A 132 -0.80 8.10 22.65
N MET A 133 0.36 7.61 22.18
CA MET A 133 1.42 7.11 23.06
C MET A 133 2.05 8.21 23.92
N ALA A 134 2.28 9.40 23.35
CA ALA A 134 2.85 10.54 24.06
C ALA A 134 1.89 11.08 25.14
N ILE A 135 0.58 11.14 24.85
CA ILE A 135 -0.44 11.49 25.84
C ILE A 135 -0.43 10.51 27.02
N CYS A 136 -0.37 9.20 26.76
CA CYS A 136 -0.33 8.18 27.80
C CYS A 136 0.95 8.27 28.64
N ALA A 137 2.13 8.41 27.99
CA ALA A 137 3.39 8.59 28.70
C ALA A 137 3.38 9.83 29.61
N GLY A 138 2.81 10.95 29.15
CA GLY A 138 2.64 12.16 29.95
C GLY A 138 1.72 11.96 31.15
N LYS A 139 0.59 11.26 30.97
CA LYS A 139 -0.34 10.93 32.11
C LYS A 139 0.29 10.03 33.17
N GLU A 140 1.16 9.13 32.76
CA GLU A 140 1.88 8.21 33.64
C GLU A 140 3.16 8.83 34.23
N GLY A 141 3.51 10.05 33.85
CA GLY A 141 4.74 10.73 34.29
C GLY A 141 6.03 10.05 33.80
N GLN A 142 5.97 9.30 32.71
CA GLN A 142 7.13 8.63 32.12
C GLN A 142 7.98 9.62 31.33
N ASP A 143 9.33 9.51 31.44
CA ASP A 143 10.27 10.26 30.58
C ASP A 143 10.54 9.52 29.25
N ARG A 144 9.56 8.78 28.76
CA ARG A 144 9.59 8.08 27.48
C ARG A 144 9.45 9.08 26.35
N LYS A 145 10.33 9.00 25.37
CA LYS A 145 10.23 9.80 24.14
C LYS A 145 9.45 9.03 23.08
N VAL A 146 8.63 9.75 22.32
CA VAL A 146 7.85 9.18 21.22
C VAL A 146 8.20 9.91 19.94
N VAL A 147 8.67 9.17 18.95
CA VAL A 147 9.18 9.70 17.67
C VAL A 147 8.41 9.07 16.54
N SER A 148 7.82 9.89 15.68
CA SER A 148 7.19 9.48 14.42
C SER A 148 8.06 9.92 13.25
N VAL A 149 8.37 9.00 12.32
CA VAL A 149 9.07 9.30 11.06
C VAL A 149 8.09 9.12 9.92
N ILE A 150 7.77 10.23 9.24
CA ILE A 150 6.80 10.28 8.15
C ILE A 150 7.44 10.83 6.88
N GLY A 151 7.10 10.26 5.72
CA GLY A 151 7.55 10.76 4.42
C GLY A 151 6.72 11.95 3.92
N ASP A 152 7.32 12.72 3.01
CA ASP A 152 6.74 13.90 2.36
C ASP A 152 5.44 13.60 1.59
N GLY A 153 5.33 12.43 0.94
CA GLY A 153 4.07 11.99 0.36
C GLY A 153 3.00 11.63 1.40
N ALA A 154 3.39 10.99 2.50
CA ALA A 154 2.45 10.51 3.51
C ALA A 154 1.90 11.64 4.40
N ILE A 155 2.66 12.72 4.61
CA ILE A 155 2.22 13.86 5.43
C ILE A 155 1.09 14.67 4.76
N THR A 156 0.88 14.50 3.45
CA THR A 156 -0.18 15.20 2.70
C THR A 156 -1.58 14.65 2.95
N ALA A 157 -1.72 13.48 3.58
CA ALA A 157 -3.02 12.88 3.86
C ALA A 157 -3.77 13.59 4.99
N GLY A 158 -5.10 13.61 4.93
CA GLY A 158 -5.97 14.27 5.90
C GLY A 158 -5.71 13.84 7.34
N MET A 159 -5.53 12.53 7.59
CA MET A 159 -5.26 12.00 8.94
C MET A 159 -3.97 12.57 9.56
N ALA A 160 -2.94 12.83 8.76
CA ALA A 160 -1.71 13.47 9.26
C ALA A 160 -1.97 14.90 9.72
N PHE A 161 -2.78 15.67 8.95
CA PHE A 161 -3.20 17.02 9.34
C PHE A 161 -4.09 17.02 10.59
N GLU A 162 -5.06 16.11 10.68
CA GLU A 162 -5.91 15.94 11.86
C GLU A 162 -5.07 15.65 13.12
N ALA A 163 -4.09 14.76 13.00
CA ALA A 163 -3.19 14.43 14.09
C ALA A 163 -2.30 15.60 14.51
N MET A 164 -1.75 16.36 13.55
CA MET A 164 -0.95 17.54 13.87
C MET A 164 -1.78 18.65 14.50
N ASN A 165 -2.98 18.91 13.99
CA ASN A 165 -3.91 19.87 14.59
C ASN A 165 -4.25 19.52 16.03
N HIS A 166 -4.53 18.24 16.33
CA HIS A 166 -4.82 17.77 17.68
C HIS A 166 -3.58 17.81 18.59
N ALA A 167 -2.40 17.46 18.07
CA ALA A 167 -1.15 17.54 18.83
C ALA A 167 -0.82 18.98 19.24
N GLY A 168 -1.10 19.96 18.37
CA GLY A 168 -0.95 21.37 18.67
C GLY A 168 -1.86 21.88 19.78
N ASP A 169 -3.05 21.30 19.97
CA ASP A 169 -3.99 21.62 21.04
C ASP A 169 -3.58 20.98 22.39
N VAL A 170 -3.15 19.72 22.34
CA VAL A 170 -2.83 18.93 23.55
C VAL A 170 -1.41 19.20 24.08
N HIS A 171 -0.50 19.68 23.23
CA HIS A 171 0.91 19.94 23.54
C HIS A 171 1.70 18.79 24.18
N PRO A 172 1.65 17.54 23.65
CA PRO A 172 2.39 16.41 24.21
C PRO A 172 3.89 16.50 23.90
N ASP A 173 4.72 15.85 24.72
CA ASP A 173 6.16 15.69 24.44
C ASP A 173 6.33 14.63 23.33
N MET A 174 6.34 15.05 22.06
CA MET A 174 6.54 14.16 20.90
C MET A 174 7.39 14.82 19.83
N LEU A 175 8.02 13.99 19.00
CA LEU A 175 8.78 14.43 17.84
C LEU A 175 8.18 13.84 16.56
N VAL A 176 7.85 14.70 15.60
CA VAL A 176 7.55 14.33 14.22
C VAL A 176 8.77 14.63 13.36
N ILE A 177 9.27 13.65 12.65
CA ILE A 177 10.37 13.80 11.68
C ILE A 177 9.80 13.65 10.29
N LEU A 178 9.83 14.74 9.53
CA LEU A 178 9.55 14.72 8.10
C LEU A 178 10.80 14.25 7.35
N ASN A 179 10.74 13.08 6.76
CA ASN A 179 11.75 12.57 5.83
C ASN A 179 11.39 13.02 4.42
N ASP A 180 11.96 14.15 4.02
CA ASP A 180 11.67 14.79 2.73
C ASP A 180 12.71 14.35 1.69
N ASN A 181 12.26 13.70 0.64
CA ASN A 181 13.07 13.30 -0.50
C ASN A 181 12.42 13.68 -1.85
N GLU A 182 11.41 14.56 -1.82
CA GLU A 182 10.65 15.09 -2.96
C GLU A 182 9.87 14.01 -3.72
N MET A 183 9.68 12.81 -3.13
CA MET A 183 9.07 11.67 -3.82
C MET A 183 8.21 10.81 -2.89
N SER A 184 7.02 10.45 -3.38
CA SER A 184 6.27 9.29 -2.90
C SER A 184 6.72 8.00 -3.63
N ILE A 185 5.81 7.23 -4.23
CA ILE A 185 6.17 6.19 -5.21
C ILE A 185 6.64 6.86 -6.50
N SER A 186 5.87 7.85 -7.00
CA SER A 186 6.22 8.77 -8.09
C SER A 186 6.62 10.15 -7.55
N GLU A 187 6.83 11.11 -8.42
CA GLU A 187 6.99 12.52 -8.02
C GLU A 187 5.76 12.98 -7.23
N ASN A 188 5.99 13.70 -6.15
CA ASN A 188 4.92 14.20 -5.30
C ASN A 188 4.05 15.24 -6.05
N VAL A 189 2.77 15.23 -5.76
CA VAL A 189 1.79 16.18 -6.28
C VAL A 189 1.16 17.00 -5.15
N GLY A 190 0.63 18.17 -5.50
CA GLY A 190 -0.13 19.02 -4.58
C GLY A 190 0.61 20.26 -4.07
N ALA A 191 -0.17 21.20 -3.53
CA ALA A 191 0.34 22.53 -3.14
C ALA A 191 1.32 22.46 -1.97
N LEU A 192 1.11 21.57 -1.00
CA LEU A 192 2.02 21.40 0.13
C LEU A 192 3.41 20.96 -0.33
N ASN A 193 3.47 20.02 -1.28
CA ASN A 193 4.73 19.57 -1.82
C ASN A 193 5.46 20.68 -2.60
N ASN A 194 4.71 21.44 -3.42
CA ASN A 194 5.26 22.60 -4.11
C ASN A 194 5.81 23.64 -3.12
N HIS A 195 5.15 23.82 -1.97
CA HIS A 195 5.61 24.70 -0.91
C HIS A 195 6.92 24.18 -0.29
N LEU A 196 7.00 22.90 0.06
CA LEU A 196 8.23 22.28 0.59
C LEU A 196 9.39 22.40 -0.42
N ALA A 197 9.13 22.14 -1.71
CA ALA A 197 10.14 22.28 -2.77
C ALA A 197 10.63 23.72 -2.97
N GLN A 198 9.74 24.74 -2.86
CA GLN A 198 10.13 26.17 -2.90
C GLN A 198 11.05 26.55 -1.74
N VAL A 199 10.83 25.98 -0.58
CA VAL A 199 11.68 26.09 0.60
C VAL A 199 13.11 25.66 0.30
N LEU A 200 13.26 24.58 -0.44
CA LEU A 200 14.54 23.94 -0.76
C LEU A 200 15.28 24.68 -1.87
N SER A 201 14.56 25.28 -2.80
CA SER A 201 15.14 26.05 -3.92
C SER A 201 15.51 27.49 -3.54
N GLY A 202 15.10 27.98 -2.35
CA GLY A 202 15.35 29.34 -1.89
C GLY A 202 16.83 29.61 -1.55
N SER A 203 17.25 30.87 -1.69
CA SER A 203 18.60 31.33 -1.41
C SER A 203 19.11 31.04 0.02
N LEU A 204 18.18 30.78 0.95
CA LEU A 204 18.48 30.41 2.34
C LEU A 204 19.10 29.00 2.43
N TYR A 205 18.59 28.04 1.66
CA TYR A 205 19.12 26.67 1.62
C TYR A 205 20.52 26.61 0.97
N THR A 206 20.73 27.33 -0.14
CA THR A 206 22.04 27.43 -0.77
C THR A 206 23.06 28.06 0.18
N SER A 207 22.66 29.06 0.97
CA SER A 207 23.54 29.70 1.99
C SER A 207 23.86 28.76 3.15
N ILE A 208 22.92 27.90 3.59
CA ILE A 208 23.15 26.89 4.64
C ILE A 208 24.10 25.80 4.12
N ARG A 209 23.89 25.32 2.90
CA ARG A 209 24.73 24.30 2.24
C ARG A 209 26.17 24.78 2.00
N GLU A 210 26.36 26.06 1.66
CA GLU A 210 27.68 26.64 1.41
C GLU A 210 28.32 27.24 2.68
N GLY A 211 27.53 27.66 3.68
CA GLY A 211 27.95 28.36 4.89
C GLY A 211 27.92 27.58 6.20
N GLY A 212 27.56 26.33 6.20
CA GLY A 212 27.20 25.47 7.38
C GLY A 212 28.30 25.24 8.43
N LYS A 213 29.38 26.00 8.48
CA LYS A 213 30.40 25.92 9.54
C LYS A 213 30.41 27.10 10.53
N LYS A 214 29.54 28.10 10.42
CA LYS A 214 29.69 29.33 11.22
C LYS A 214 28.45 29.90 11.96
N VAL A 215 27.26 29.38 11.86
CA VAL A 215 26.05 30.12 12.33
C VAL A 215 25.42 29.64 13.65
N LEU A 216 25.76 28.48 14.18
CA LEU A 216 25.08 27.94 15.38
C LEU A 216 25.76 28.16 16.74
N SER A 217 26.82 28.98 16.83
CA SER A 217 27.50 29.25 18.09
C SER A 217 27.34 30.70 18.54
N GLY A 218 26.15 31.14 18.93
CA GLY A 218 26.05 32.39 19.67
C GLY A 218 24.90 33.34 19.34
N ILE A 219 23.65 32.96 19.51
CA ILE A 219 22.50 33.87 19.40
C ILE A 219 21.70 33.85 20.72
N PRO A 220 21.55 34.97 21.43
CA PRO A 220 20.68 35.10 22.60
C PRO A 220 19.19 35.15 22.23
N PRO A 221 18.27 34.72 23.14
CA PRO A 221 16.83 34.58 22.86
C PRO A 221 16.07 35.83 22.39
N ILE A 222 16.59 37.00 22.65
CA ILE A 222 15.94 38.31 22.32
C ILE A 222 15.94 38.59 20.80
N LYS A 223 16.91 38.09 20.03
CA LYS A 223 16.97 38.28 18.57
C LYS A 223 15.89 37.46 17.81
N GLU A 224 15.42 36.39 18.39
CA GLU A 224 14.40 35.52 17.80
C GLU A 224 13.01 36.18 17.75
N LEU A 225 12.67 36.95 18.78
CA LEU A 225 11.41 37.70 18.85
C LEU A 225 11.37 38.84 17.81
N VAL A 226 12.50 39.53 17.64
CA VAL A 226 12.63 40.63 16.67
C VAL A 226 12.61 40.07 15.23
N ARG A 227 13.22 38.90 14.98
CA ARG A 227 13.23 38.25 13.68
C ARG A 227 11.83 37.81 13.27
N ARG A 228 11.02 37.20 14.17
CA ARG A 228 9.62 36.82 13.92
C ARG A 228 8.75 38.02 13.53
N THR A 229 8.97 39.18 14.15
CA THR A 229 8.22 40.39 13.85
C THR A 229 8.63 41.02 12.50
N GLU A 230 9.90 40.96 12.09
CA GLU A 230 10.36 41.44 10.79
C GLU A 230 9.96 40.50 9.62
N GLU A 231 9.93 39.19 9.83
CA GLU A 231 9.54 38.17 8.82
C GLU A 231 8.06 38.25 8.53
N HIS A 232 7.19 38.43 9.53
CA HIS A 232 5.75 38.69 9.35
C HIS A 232 5.46 39.98 8.56
N LEU A 233 6.27 41.00 8.75
CA LEU A 233 6.10 42.29 8.06
C LEU A 233 6.59 42.28 6.59
N LYS A 234 7.41 41.32 6.19
CA LYS A 234 7.97 41.23 4.83
C LYS A 234 7.24 40.27 3.88
N GLY A 235 6.18 39.60 4.34
CA GLY A 235 5.41 38.65 3.52
C GLY A 235 6.24 37.46 3.00
N MET A 236 7.39 37.15 3.62
CA MET A 236 8.20 35.98 3.29
C MET A 236 7.60 34.77 4.00
N VAL A 237 7.03 33.87 3.25
CA VAL A 237 6.59 32.56 3.74
C VAL A 237 7.83 31.75 4.09
N VAL A 238 8.09 31.58 5.40
CA VAL A 238 9.16 30.72 5.91
C VAL A 238 8.66 29.27 5.91
N PRO A 239 9.50 28.28 5.59
CA PRO A 239 9.12 26.86 5.51
C PRO A 239 8.40 26.31 6.71
N GLY A 240 8.76 26.76 7.90
CA GLY A 240 8.19 26.31 9.17
C GLY A 240 6.82 26.87 9.51
N THR A 241 6.36 27.92 8.82
CA THR A 241 5.18 28.70 9.24
C THR A 241 3.94 27.84 9.41
N LEU A 242 3.67 26.92 8.50
CA LEU A 242 2.51 26.03 8.60
C LEU A 242 2.55 25.16 9.86
N PHE A 243 3.70 24.53 10.14
CA PHE A 243 3.85 23.65 11.29
C PHE A 243 3.91 24.44 12.60
N GLU A 244 4.49 25.64 12.59
CA GLU A 244 4.52 26.55 13.75
C GLU A 244 3.11 27.08 14.07
N GLU A 245 2.28 27.41 13.08
CA GLU A 245 0.88 27.79 13.26
C GLU A 245 0.04 26.62 13.81
N LEU A 246 0.41 25.38 13.50
CA LEU A 246 -0.16 24.16 14.11
C LEU A 246 0.39 23.89 15.53
N GLY A 247 1.24 24.76 16.09
CA GLY A 247 1.75 24.65 17.45
C GLY A 247 3.01 23.81 17.63
N PHE A 248 3.67 23.40 16.54
CA PHE A 248 4.93 22.66 16.60
C PHE A 248 6.14 23.60 16.65
N ASN A 249 7.16 23.22 17.42
CA ASN A 249 8.48 23.83 17.31
C ASN A 249 9.21 23.25 16.09
N TYR A 250 9.29 24.00 14.99
CA TYR A 250 9.90 23.57 13.74
C TYR A 250 11.41 23.78 13.72
N ILE A 251 12.15 22.74 13.35
CA ILE A 251 13.60 22.76 13.15
C ILE A 251 13.92 22.13 11.79
N GLY A 252 14.72 22.80 11.00
CA GLY A 252 15.16 22.31 9.70
C GLY A 252 15.11 23.36 8.60
N PRO A 253 15.38 22.96 7.32
CA PRO A 253 15.78 21.60 6.93
C PRO A 253 17.23 21.24 7.36
N VAL A 254 17.43 19.94 7.70
CA VAL A 254 18.74 19.39 8.09
C VAL A 254 19.16 18.34 7.06
N ASP A 255 20.47 18.24 6.76
CA ASP A 255 21.00 17.19 5.88
C ASP A 255 20.84 15.81 6.53
N GLY A 256 19.98 14.98 5.93
CA GLY A 256 19.70 13.63 6.38
C GLY A 256 20.81 12.61 6.09
N HIS A 257 21.89 13.02 5.42
CA HIS A 257 23.05 12.17 5.12
C HIS A 257 24.31 12.54 5.94
N ASP A 258 24.21 13.50 6.86
CA ASP A 258 25.23 13.75 7.88
C ASP A 258 24.80 13.16 9.23
N VAL A 259 25.22 11.90 9.50
CA VAL A 259 24.87 11.19 10.73
C VAL A 259 25.32 11.91 12.01
N LEU A 260 26.43 12.65 11.96
CA LEU A 260 26.96 13.36 13.14
C LEU A 260 26.15 14.62 13.44
N GLU A 261 25.73 15.36 12.41
CA GLU A 261 24.85 16.52 12.58
C GLU A 261 23.43 16.08 13.00
N LEU A 262 22.91 14.97 12.44
CA LEU A 262 21.64 14.39 12.89
C LEU A 262 21.68 14.01 14.38
N ILE A 263 22.74 13.33 14.84
CA ILE A 263 22.90 12.98 16.26
C ILE A 263 22.92 14.21 17.15
N LYS A 264 23.64 15.25 16.74
CA LYS A 264 23.72 16.52 17.50
C LYS A 264 22.34 17.17 17.58
N THR A 265 21.64 17.28 16.47
CA THR A 265 20.30 17.87 16.39
C THR A 265 19.30 17.08 17.24
N LEU A 266 19.23 15.75 17.07
CA LEU A 266 18.32 14.89 17.82
C LEU A 266 18.59 14.91 19.34
N LYS A 267 19.87 14.98 19.78
CA LYS A 267 20.20 15.13 21.20
C LYS A 267 19.68 16.44 21.78
N ASN A 268 19.79 17.54 21.04
CA ASN A 268 19.26 18.82 21.47
C ASN A 268 17.72 18.80 21.53
N MET A 269 17.07 18.19 20.53
CA MET A 269 15.60 18.10 20.50
C MET A 269 15.03 17.18 21.58
N ARG A 270 15.75 16.14 21.97
CA ARG A 270 15.33 15.22 23.04
C ARG A 270 15.07 15.94 24.38
N GLU A 271 15.78 17.03 24.63
CA GLU A 271 15.64 17.83 25.87
C GLU A 271 14.49 18.86 25.81
N LEU A 272 13.94 19.09 24.62
CA LEU A 272 12.84 20.06 24.45
C LEU A 272 11.51 19.44 24.88
N LYS A 273 10.57 20.31 25.24
CA LYS A 273 9.22 19.96 25.68
C LYS A 273 8.18 20.41 24.66
N GLY A 274 7.03 19.74 24.66
CA GLY A 274 5.95 20.00 23.73
C GLY A 274 6.18 19.38 22.36
N PRO A 275 5.28 19.60 21.38
CA PRO A 275 5.38 18.99 20.07
C PRO A 275 6.51 19.59 19.24
N GLN A 276 7.42 18.73 18.77
CA GLN A 276 8.58 19.08 17.98
C GLN A 276 8.40 18.60 16.54
N PHE A 277 8.90 19.35 15.57
CA PHE A 277 8.89 18.97 14.16
C PHE A 277 10.29 19.15 13.57
N LEU A 278 10.90 18.05 13.12
CA LEU A 278 12.20 18.03 12.47
C LEU A 278 12.05 17.76 10.97
N HIS A 279 12.48 18.69 10.14
CA HIS A 279 12.52 18.51 8.70
C HIS A 279 13.91 18.01 8.27
N VAL A 280 13.96 16.79 7.72
CA VAL A 280 15.19 16.10 7.31
C VAL A 280 15.16 15.88 5.81
N MET A 281 16.20 16.37 5.13
CA MET A 281 16.37 16.20 3.68
C MET A 281 17.15 14.94 3.39
N THR A 282 16.57 14.03 2.62
CA THR A 282 17.23 12.80 2.18
C THR A 282 17.20 12.64 0.66
N LYS A 283 17.93 11.65 0.17
CA LYS A 283 17.91 11.28 -1.24
C LYS A 283 17.53 9.82 -1.39
N LYS A 284 16.43 9.56 -2.06
CA LYS A 284 15.97 8.21 -2.36
C LYS A 284 17.02 7.46 -3.21
N GLY A 285 17.39 6.24 -2.83
CA GLY A 285 18.43 5.47 -3.52
C GLY A 285 19.87 5.85 -3.21
N LYS A 286 20.12 6.70 -2.19
CA LYS A 286 21.45 7.22 -1.81
C LYS A 286 22.53 6.13 -1.78
N GLY A 287 23.63 6.41 -2.45
CA GLY A 287 24.83 5.55 -2.48
C GLY A 287 24.76 4.36 -3.46
N TYR A 288 23.65 4.22 -4.22
CA TYR A 288 23.56 3.28 -5.34
C TYR A 288 23.10 4.00 -6.60
N ALA A 289 24.05 4.32 -7.50
CA ALA A 289 23.81 5.18 -8.65
C ALA A 289 22.60 4.78 -9.53
N PRO A 290 22.32 3.49 -9.79
CA PRO A 290 21.10 3.12 -10.53
C PRO A 290 19.81 3.53 -9.82
N ALA A 291 19.73 3.37 -8.48
CA ALA A 291 18.55 3.75 -7.70
C ALA A 291 18.42 5.27 -7.53
N GLU A 292 19.54 6.01 -7.48
CA GLU A 292 19.51 7.48 -7.49
C GLU A 292 19.02 8.04 -8.83
N LYS A 293 19.30 7.35 -9.94
CA LYS A 293 18.88 7.75 -11.30
C LYS A 293 17.43 7.38 -11.59
N ASP A 294 16.97 6.25 -11.08
CA ASP A 294 15.60 5.74 -11.26
C ASP A 294 14.99 5.30 -9.91
N PRO A 295 14.68 6.25 -9.03
CA PRO A 295 14.14 5.94 -7.71
C PRO A 295 12.74 5.30 -7.76
N ILE A 296 12.01 5.47 -8.86
CA ILE A 296 10.71 4.82 -9.09
C ILE A 296 10.90 3.34 -9.38
N GLY A 297 11.72 2.99 -10.36
CA GLY A 297 12.01 1.60 -10.71
C GLY A 297 12.66 0.82 -9.57
N TYR A 298 13.47 1.50 -8.74
CA TYR A 298 14.12 0.91 -7.55
C TYR A 298 13.33 1.09 -6.25
N HIS A 299 12.10 1.58 -6.30
CA HIS A 299 11.24 1.64 -5.12
C HIS A 299 10.94 0.24 -4.57
N GLY A 300 10.44 -0.66 -5.41
CA GLY A 300 10.19 -2.06 -5.11
C GLY A 300 10.84 -2.96 -6.14
N VAL A 301 11.95 -3.61 -5.78
CA VAL A 301 12.76 -4.39 -6.71
C VAL A 301 12.47 -5.90 -6.63
N PRO A 302 12.53 -6.64 -7.76
CA PRO A 302 12.65 -8.09 -7.75
C PRO A 302 14.05 -8.51 -7.28
N LYS A 303 14.32 -9.81 -7.22
CA LYS A 303 15.70 -10.32 -7.09
C LYS A 303 16.54 -9.87 -8.27
N PHE A 304 17.75 -9.35 -8.02
CA PHE A 304 18.64 -8.83 -9.07
C PHE A 304 20.11 -8.94 -8.66
N ASP A 305 21.03 -8.79 -9.61
CA ASP A 305 22.46 -8.67 -9.34
C ASP A 305 22.84 -7.17 -9.27
N PRO A 306 23.25 -6.66 -8.10
CA PRO A 306 23.60 -5.24 -7.94
C PRO A 306 24.80 -4.80 -8.79
N ASN A 307 25.63 -5.74 -9.28
CA ASN A 307 26.78 -5.42 -10.12
C ASN A 307 26.37 -5.15 -11.60
N HIS A 308 25.22 -5.62 -12.03
CA HIS A 308 24.75 -5.40 -13.41
C HIS A 308 24.08 -4.03 -13.64
N HIS A 309 23.90 -3.22 -12.60
CA HIS A 309 23.32 -1.86 -12.66
C HIS A 309 21.98 -1.76 -13.43
N SER A 310 21.25 -2.87 -13.55
CA SER A 310 19.93 -2.92 -14.17
C SER A 310 19.05 -3.99 -13.52
N LEU A 311 17.76 -3.73 -13.46
CA LEU A 311 16.79 -4.72 -13.00
C LEU A 311 16.51 -5.75 -14.11
N PRO A 312 16.27 -7.02 -13.75
CA PRO A 312 15.90 -8.04 -14.73
C PRO A 312 14.56 -7.67 -15.39
N LYS A 313 14.50 -7.85 -16.70
CA LYS A 313 13.23 -7.74 -17.42
C LYS A 313 12.42 -8.99 -17.19
N SER A 314 11.10 -8.83 -17.02
CA SER A 314 10.20 -9.98 -17.01
C SER A 314 10.25 -10.71 -18.36
N ASN A 315 10.42 -12.03 -18.30
CA ASN A 315 10.32 -12.88 -19.48
C ASN A 315 8.86 -13.21 -19.85
N ASN A 316 7.90 -12.85 -18.96
CA ASN A 316 6.49 -13.09 -19.22
C ASN A 316 5.97 -12.03 -20.22
N THR A 317 5.47 -12.50 -21.35
CA THR A 317 4.92 -11.67 -22.43
C THR A 317 3.43 -11.41 -22.28
N GLN A 318 2.76 -12.10 -21.34
CA GLN A 318 1.34 -11.90 -21.07
C GLN A 318 1.09 -10.55 -20.40
N PRO A 319 0.04 -9.82 -20.77
CA PRO A 319 -0.28 -8.55 -20.15
C PRO A 319 -0.68 -8.74 -18.69
N THR A 320 -0.28 -7.79 -17.83
CA THR A 320 -0.82 -7.70 -16.47
C THR A 320 -2.23 -7.13 -16.51
N PHE A 321 -3.05 -7.43 -15.49
CA PHE A 321 -4.39 -6.83 -15.37
C PHE A 321 -4.32 -5.29 -15.28
N SER A 322 -3.33 -4.73 -14.57
CA SER A 322 -3.09 -3.28 -14.55
C SER A 322 -2.81 -2.72 -15.95
N LYS A 323 -2.11 -3.47 -16.82
CA LYS A 323 -1.90 -3.07 -18.22
C LYS A 323 -3.20 -3.10 -19.02
N ILE A 324 -4.03 -4.14 -18.83
CA ILE A 324 -5.37 -4.22 -19.46
C ILE A 324 -6.21 -3.00 -19.09
N PHE A 325 -6.21 -2.61 -17.81
CA PHE A 325 -6.89 -1.42 -17.35
C PHE A 325 -6.32 -0.13 -17.98
N GLY A 326 -4.98 0.03 -17.99
CA GLY A 326 -4.35 1.21 -18.59
C GLY A 326 -4.62 1.34 -20.09
N ASP A 327 -4.61 0.22 -20.84
CA ASP A 327 -4.96 0.19 -22.27
C ASP A 327 -6.46 0.52 -22.46
N PHE A 328 -7.34 -0.04 -21.62
CA PHE A 328 -8.77 0.30 -21.60
C PHE A 328 -9.00 1.82 -21.42
N LEU A 329 -8.31 2.46 -20.47
CA LEU A 329 -8.44 3.90 -20.25
C LEU A 329 -8.09 4.70 -21.52
N CYS A 330 -6.99 4.37 -22.18
CA CYS A 330 -6.57 5.07 -23.40
C CYS A 330 -7.57 4.85 -24.56
N ASP A 331 -8.06 3.62 -24.73
CA ASP A 331 -9.01 3.28 -25.79
C ASP A 331 -10.39 3.95 -25.55
N MET A 332 -10.82 4.07 -24.28
CA MET A 332 -12.07 4.74 -23.92
C MET A 332 -11.96 6.25 -24.00
N ALA A 333 -10.86 6.87 -23.54
CA ALA A 333 -10.67 8.31 -23.62
C ALA A 333 -10.64 8.82 -25.05
N ALA A 334 -10.21 7.99 -26.01
CA ALA A 334 -10.29 8.31 -27.44
C ALA A 334 -11.75 8.43 -27.93
N GLN A 335 -12.71 7.83 -27.24
CA GLN A 335 -14.13 7.80 -27.61
C GLN A 335 -15.00 8.65 -26.70
N ASP A 336 -14.58 8.85 -25.45
CA ASP A 336 -15.32 9.58 -24.42
C ASP A 336 -14.48 10.71 -23.82
N PRO A 337 -14.68 11.97 -24.28
CA PRO A 337 -13.97 13.13 -23.74
C PRO A 337 -14.41 13.50 -22.31
N LYS A 338 -15.45 12.87 -21.77
CA LYS A 338 -15.94 13.07 -20.40
C LYS A 338 -15.37 12.05 -19.41
N LEU A 339 -14.65 11.04 -19.88
CA LEU A 339 -13.95 10.12 -19.01
C LEU A 339 -12.91 10.88 -18.19
N MET A 340 -12.89 10.68 -16.87
CA MET A 340 -11.91 11.24 -15.94
C MET A 340 -11.33 10.10 -15.08
N ALA A 341 -10.02 9.91 -15.08
CA ALA A 341 -9.38 8.86 -14.32
C ALA A 341 -8.60 9.45 -13.14
N ILE A 342 -8.91 8.97 -11.93
CA ILE A 342 -8.39 9.47 -10.66
C ILE A 342 -7.61 8.35 -9.98
N THR A 343 -6.44 8.66 -9.43
CA THR A 343 -5.67 7.71 -8.63
C THR A 343 -5.08 8.38 -7.40
N PRO A 344 -5.12 7.75 -6.22
CA PRO A 344 -4.40 8.23 -5.04
C PRO A 344 -2.96 7.71 -5.05
N ALA A 345 -2.03 8.45 -5.67
CA ALA A 345 -0.58 8.20 -5.73
C ALA A 345 -0.14 6.85 -6.34
N MET A 346 -1.00 6.20 -7.15
CA MET A 346 -0.74 4.86 -7.67
C MET A 346 -0.62 4.78 -9.21
N ARG A 347 -0.12 5.85 -9.85
CA ARG A 347 0.00 5.96 -11.32
C ARG A 347 0.68 4.74 -11.96
N GLU A 348 1.84 4.35 -11.45
CA GLU A 348 2.63 3.23 -11.96
C GLU A 348 1.95 1.89 -11.65
N GLY A 349 1.54 1.72 -10.41
CA GLY A 349 0.95 0.49 -9.92
C GLY A 349 -0.39 0.15 -10.58
N SER A 350 -1.20 1.14 -10.90
CA SER A 350 -2.47 0.96 -11.59
C SER A 350 -2.37 1.00 -13.12
N GLY A 351 -1.14 1.04 -13.70
CA GLY A 351 -0.94 1.00 -15.15
C GLY A 351 -1.31 2.29 -15.90
N MET A 352 -1.42 3.43 -15.20
CA MET A 352 -1.91 4.70 -15.77
C MET A 352 -0.81 5.58 -16.40
N VAL A 353 0.44 5.11 -16.46
CA VAL A 353 1.58 5.90 -16.99
C VAL A 353 1.37 6.36 -18.42
N ARG A 354 0.84 5.49 -19.30
CA ARG A 354 0.52 5.85 -20.69
C ARG A 354 -0.61 6.87 -20.73
N PHE A 355 -1.69 6.61 -20.01
CA PHE A 355 -2.86 7.47 -19.95
C PHE A 355 -2.52 8.88 -19.45
N SER A 356 -1.72 9.01 -18.40
CA SER A 356 -1.30 10.32 -17.86
C SER A 356 -0.52 11.18 -18.87
N LYS A 357 0.14 10.56 -19.86
CA LYS A 357 0.91 11.26 -20.91
C LYS A 357 0.07 11.58 -22.13
N GLU A 358 -0.80 10.66 -22.55
CA GLU A 358 -1.62 10.80 -23.76
C GLU A 358 -2.89 11.64 -23.49
N TYR A 359 -3.45 11.58 -22.26
CA TYR A 359 -4.67 12.26 -21.86
C TYR A 359 -4.50 13.06 -20.56
N PRO A 360 -3.53 14.01 -20.47
CA PRO A 360 -3.20 14.69 -19.22
C PRO A 360 -4.34 15.53 -18.64
N SER A 361 -5.29 16.01 -19.46
CA SER A 361 -6.46 16.76 -19.02
C SER A 361 -7.56 15.88 -18.40
N GLN A 362 -7.49 14.57 -18.59
CA GLN A 362 -8.45 13.59 -18.07
C GLN A 362 -7.82 12.75 -16.92
N TYR A 363 -6.56 13.01 -16.58
CA TYR A 363 -5.81 12.31 -15.53
C TYR A 363 -5.65 13.15 -14.28
N PHE A 364 -5.96 12.58 -13.10
CA PHE A 364 -5.85 13.24 -11.80
C PHE A 364 -5.14 12.33 -10.80
N ASP A 365 -3.95 12.73 -10.38
CA ASP A 365 -3.31 12.18 -9.20
C ASP A 365 -3.61 13.10 -8.00
N VAL A 366 -4.19 12.55 -6.96
CA VAL A 366 -4.64 13.31 -5.78
C VAL A 366 -3.70 13.13 -4.58
N ALA A 367 -2.48 12.66 -4.79
CA ALA A 367 -1.56 12.22 -3.75
C ALA A 367 -2.16 11.06 -2.91
N ILE A 368 -1.64 10.80 -1.71
CA ILE A 368 -2.15 9.72 -0.84
C ILE A 368 -3.40 10.24 -0.11
N ALA A 369 -4.52 10.32 -0.83
CA ALA A 369 -5.77 10.92 -0.35
C ALA A 369 -6.98 10.15 -0.90
N GLU A 370 -7.19 8.93 -0.41
CA GLU A 370 -8.21 7.99 -0.92
C GLU A 370 -9.62 8.54 -0.74
N GLN A 371 -9.93 9.15 0.43
CA GLN A 371 -11.24 9.77 0.68
C GLN A 371 -11.51 10.89 -0.33
N HIS A 372 -10.51 11.76 -0.54
CA HIS A 372 -10.61 12.85 -1.50
C HIS A 372 -10.81 12.33 -2.94
N ALA A 373 -10.12 11.25 -3.33
CA ALA A 373 -10.27 10.63 -4.64
C ALA A 373 -11.74 10.26 -4.94
N VAL A 374 -12.41 9.64 -3.96
CA VAL A 374 -13.81 9.21 -4.11
C VAL A 374 -14.77 10.39 -4.15
N THR A 375 -14.62 11.37 -3.23
CA THR A 375 -15.49 12.54 -3.21
C THR A 375 -15.25 13.47 -4.41
N LEU A 376 -14.01 13.56 -4.92
CA LEU A 376 -13.71 14.27 -6.18
C LEU A 376 -14.44 13.62 -7.36
N ALA A 377 -14.42 12.29 -7.45
CA ALA A 377 -15.16 11.54 -8.46
C ALA A 377 -16.67 11.82 -8.38
N THR A 378 -17.21 11.90 -7.16
CA THR A 378 -18.62 12.30 -6.92
C THR A 378 -18.94 13.64 -7.57
N GLY A 379 -18.11 14.67 -7.32
CA GLY A 379 -18.29 16.00 -7.91
C GLY A 379 -18.24 15.98 -9.43
N MET A 380 -17.33 15.20 -10.01
CA MET A 380 -17.23 15.02 -11.46
C MET A 380 -18.47 14.33 -12.05
N ALA A 381 -18.98 13.28 -11.39
CA ALA A 381 -20.19 12.57 -11.82
C ALA A 381 -21.42 13.49 -11.79
N ILE A 382 -21.60 14.29 -10.74
CA ILE A 382 -22.67 15.29 -10.65
C ILE A 382 -22.57 16.33 -11.77
N ALA A 383 -21.36 16.69 -12.17
CA ALA A 383 -21.12 17.61 -13.29
C ALA A 383 -21.32 16.95 -14.68
N GLY A 384 -21.72 15.68 -14.73
CA GLY A 384 -22.01 14.94 -15.97
C GLY A 384 -20.79 14.39 -16.67
N TYR A 385 -19.69 14.14 -15.92
CA TYR A 385 -18.51 13.41 -16.36
C TYR A 385 -18.59 11.94 -15.95
N HIS A 386 -17.70 11.11 -16.49
CA HIS A 386 -17.62 9.67 -16.23
C HIS A 386 -16.34 9.33 -15.47
N PRO A 387 -16.32 9.52 -14.14
CA PRO A 387 -15.13 9.31 -13.34
C PRO A 387 -14.85 7.83 -13.10
N ILE A 388 -13.56 7.47 -13.17
CA ILE A 388 -13.03 6.16 -12.83
C ILE A 388 -11.99 6.34 -11.71
N VAL A 389 -12.22 5.73 -10.57
CA VAL A 389 -11.27 5.71 -9.44
C VAL A 389 -10.43 4.45 -9.53
N ALA A 390 -9.16 4.59 -9.87
CA ALA A 390 -8.18 3.51 -9.90
C ALA A 390 -7.51 3.39 -8.53
N ILE A 391 -7.87 2.36 -7.78
CA ILE A 391 -7.47 2.20 -6.38
C ILE A 391 -7.19 0.72 -6.07
N TYR A 392 -6.24 0.44 -5.14
CA TYR A 392 -6.04 -0.92 -4.66
C TYR A 392 -7.15 -1.34 -3.71
N SER A 393 -7.50 -2.62 -3.72
CA SER A 393 -8.52 -3.20 -2.85
C SER A 393 -8.32 -2.82 -1.38
N THR A 394 -7.12 -3.01 -0.85
CA THR A 394 -6.79 -2.65 0.54
C THR A 394 -6.87 -1.14 0.81
N PHE A 395 -6.55 -0.27 -0.16
CA PHE A 395 -6.58 1.19 0.03
C PHE A 395 -7.99 1.78 -0.08
N LEU A 396 -8.90 1.11 -0.77
CA LEU A 396 -10.32 1.51 -0.81
C LEU A 396 -10.97 1.49 0.58
N GLN A 397 -10.43 0.73 1.53
CA GLN A 397 -10.87 0.75 2.93
C GLN A 397 -10.88 2.17 3.52
N ARG A 398 -9.95 3.07 3.08
CA ARG A 398 -9.94 4.48 3.51
C ARG A 398 -10.97 5.36 2.81
N GLY A 399 -11.52 4.93 1.70
CA GLY A 399 -12.58 5.63 0.97
C GLY A 399 -13.96 4.98 1.13
N TYR A 400 -14.12 4.07 2.10
CA TYR A 400 -15.34 3.28 2.26
C TYR A 400 -16.55 4.11 2.66
N ASP A 401 -16.40 5.06 3.58
CA ASP A 401 -17.45 6.00 3.94
C ASP A 401 -17.89 6.82 2.72
N GLN A 402 -16.93 7.37 1.96
CA GLN A 402 -17.22 8.19 0.78
C GLN A 402 -17.86 7.39 -0.35
N LEU A 403 -17.49 6.11 -0.51
CA LEU A 403 -18.16 5.21 -1.45
C LEU A 403 -19.64 5.03 -1.08
N ILE A 404 -19.96 4.86 0.19
CA ILE A 404 -21.34 4.73 0.67
C ILE A 404 -22.07 6.07 0.58
N HIS A 405 -21.55 7.08 1.29
CA HIS A 405 -22.23 8.35 1.53
C HIS A 405 -22.28 9.22 0.27
N ASP A 406 -21.13 9.39 -0.41
CA ASP A 406 -21.04 10.35 -1.50
C ASP A 406 -21.42 9.75 -2.86
N VAL A 407 -21.24 8.44 -3.04
CA VAL A 407 -21.48 7.78 -4.34
C VAL A 407 -22.75 6.94 -4.33
N ALA A 408 -22.85 5.92 -3.45
CA ALA A 408 -23.88 4.90 -3.55
C ALA A 408 -25.28 5.41 -3.12
N ILE A 409 -25.37 6.26 -2.09
CA ILE A 409 -26.64 6.88 -1.66
C ILE A 409 -27.25 7.68 -2.79
N MET A 410 -26.44 8.43 -3.54
CA MET A 410 -26.88 9.25 -4.67
C MET A 410 -26.99 8.47 -5.99
N ASN A 411 -26.64 7.19 -5.99
CA ASN A 411 -26.61 6.30 -7.17
C ASN A 411 -25.85 6.91 -8.36
N LEU A 412 -24.66 7.48 -8.09
CA LEU A 412 -23.87 8.18 -9.12
C LEU A 412 -23.05 7.20 -9.98
N PRO A 413 -22.87 7.50 -11.28
CA PRO A 413 -22.09 6.67 -12.19
C PRO A 413 -20.56 6.85 -11.97
N VAL A 414 -20.07 6.39 -10.83
CA VAL A 414 -18.66 6.33 -10.51
C VAL A 414 -18.20 4.88 -10.65
N MET A 415 -17.18 4.63 -11.48
CA MET A 415 -16.59 3.32 -11.62
C MET A 415 -15.34 3.18 -10.74
N PHE A 416 -15.27 2.13 -9.95
CA PHE A 416 -14.09 1.74 -9.17
C PHE A 416 -13.34 0.62 -9.90
N ALA A 417 -12.15 0.93 -10.40
CA ALA A 417 -11.20 -0.05 -10.93
C ALA A 417 -10.32 -0.51 -9.76
N ILE A 418 -10.67 -1.67 -9.19
CA ILE A 418 -10.08 -2.18 -7.95
C ILE A 418 -8.96 -3.14 -8.30
N ASP A 419 -7.74 -2.65 -8.26
CA ASP A 419 -6.53 -3.44 -8.49
C ASP A 419 -6.08 -4.15 -7.19
N ARG A 420 -5.28 -5.19 -7.29
CA ARG A 420 -4.77 -5.99 -6.15
C ARG A 420 -5.89 -6.61 -5.31
N ALA A 421 -6.97 -7.06 -5.95
CA ALA A 421 -7.98 -7.86 -5.29
C ALA A 421 -7.46 -9.27 -5.01
N GLY A 422 -7.86 -9.86 -3.88
CA GLY A 422 -7.40 -11.19 -3.48
C GLY A 422 -5.99 -11.19 -2.88
N ILE A 423 -5.27 -12.28 -3.08
CA ILE A 423 -3.90 -12.47 -2.58
C ILE A 423 -2.91 -11.65 -3.40
N VAL A 424 -2.22 -10.72 -2.73
CA VAL A 424 -1.18 -9.87 -3.34
C VAL A 424 0.21 -10.51 -3.22
N GLY A 425 0.40 -11.29 -2.18
CA GLY A 425 1.62 -12.06 -1.95
C GLY A 425 2.62 -11.39 -1.01
N ALA A 426 3.75 -10.99 -1.52
CA ALA A 426 4.94 -10.62 -0.73
C ALA A 426 4.79 -9.41 0.22
N ASP A 427 3.77 -8.58 0.06
CA ASP A 427 3.52 -7.42 0.95
C ASP A 427 2.62 -7.76 2.16
N GLY A 428 2.13 -9.01 2.23
CA GLY A 428 1.48 -9.59 3.40
C GLY A 428 0.16 -8.95 3.82
N GLN A 429 -0.19 -9.11 5.09
CA GLN A 429 -1.50 -8.83 5.66
C GLN A 429 -2.04 -7.42 5.36
N THR A 430 -1.15 -6.43 5.31
CA THR A 430 -1.53 -5.03 5.10
C THR A 430 -1.93 -4.71 3.66
N HIS A 431 -1.57 -5.58 2.71
CA HIS A 431 -1.78 -5.34 1.28
C HIS A 431 -2.69 -6.38 0.60
N GLN A 432 -3.06 -7.48 1.27
CA GLN A 432 -4.03 -8.44 0.73
C GLN A 432 -5.37 -7.76 0.47
N GLY A 433 -5.92 -7.96 -0.74
CA GLY A 433 -7.25 -7.47 -1.15
C GLY A 433 -8.34 -8.44 -0.73
N ALA A 434 -8.40 -8.74 0.57
CA ALA A 434 -9.19 -9.85 1.11
C ALA A 434 -10.64 -9.51 1.43
N PHE A 435 -11.03 -8.23 1.46
CA PHE A 435 -12.28 -7.79 2.09
C PHE A 435 -13.24 -7.06 1.16
N ASP A 436 -12.81 -6.69 -0.04
CA ASP A 436 -13.54 -5.79 -0.94
C ASP A 436 -14.92 -6.32 -1.36
N LEU A 437 -15.06 -7.61 -1.66
CA LEU A 437 -16.37 -8.19 -1.94
C LEU A 437 -17.28 -8.09 -0.71
N SER A 438 -16.80 -8.43 0.47
CA SER A 438 -17.57 -8.43 1.70
C SER A 438 -18.10 -7.04 2.06
N PHE A 439 -17.25 -6.01 2.03
CA PHE A 439 -17.69 -4.67 2.42
C PHE A 439 -18.47 -3.93 1.32
N MET A 440 -18.29 -4.26 0.03
CA MET A 440 -19.07 -3.64 -1.05
C MET A 440 -20.42 -4.33 -1.29
N ARG A 441 -20.52 -5.66 -1.09
CA ARG A 441 -21.75 -6.41 -1.40
C ARG A 441 -22.97 -5.94 -0.61
N CYS A 442 -22.78 -5.48 0.63
CA CYS A 442 -23.86 -4.97 1.46
C CYS A 442 -24.39 -3.61 1.04
N ILE A 443 -23.66 -2.83 0.19
CA ILE A 443 -24.04 -1.48 -0.21
C ILE A 443 -25.13 -1.54 -1.29
N PRO A 444 -26.28 -0.86 -1.12
CA PRO A 444 -27.29 -0.74 -2.18
C PRO A 444 -26.72 -0.10 -3.45
N ASN A 445 -27.36 -0.35 -4.59
CA ASN A 445 -27.05 0.19 -5.91
C ASN A 445 -25.72 -0.25 -6.54
N MET A 446 -24.80 -0.87 -5.80
CA MET A 446 -23.51 -1.31 -6.33
C MET A 446 -23.65 -2.41 -7.38
N LEU A 447 -23.03 -2.21 -8.55
CA LEU A 447 -22.71 -3.27 -9.50
C LEU A 447 -21.30 -3.78 -9.19
N ILE A 448 -21.13 -5.08 -8.89
CA ILE A 448 -19.84 -5.67 -8.52
C ILE A 448 -19.49 -6.82 -9.47
N MET A 449 -18.36 -6.68 -10.15
CA MET A 449 -17.88 -7.59 -11.19
C MET A 449 -16.50 -8.15 -10.84
N ALA A 450 -16.31 -9.44 -11.09
CA ALA A 450 -15.06 -10.16 -10.83
C ALA A 450 -14.67 -10.97 -12.09
N PRO A 451 -13.81 -10.44 -12.97
CA PRO A 451 -13.42 -11.11 -14.20
C PRO A 451 -12.57 -12.35 -13.93
N ALA A 452 -12.76 -13.39 -14.74
CA ALA A 452 -11.97 -14.60 -14.69
C ALA A 452 -10.66 -14.51 -15.51
N ASP A 453 -10.63 -13.68 -16.53
CA ASP A 453 -9.48 -13.50 -17.43
C ASP A 453 -9.34 -12.04 -17.90
N GLU A 454 -8.28 -11.76 -18.64
CA GLU A 454 -7.93 -10.42 -19.12
C GLU A 454 -8.92 -9.87 -20.17
N ASN A 455 -9.51 -10.71 -21.02
CA ASN A 455 -10.53 -10.27 -21.98
C ASN A 455 -11.82 -9.91 -21.25
N GLU A 456 -12.22 -10.74 -20.32
CA GLU A 456 -13.39 -10.48 -19.48
C GLU A 456 -13.20 -9.23 -18.63
N CYS A 457 -11.99 -9.00 -18.09
CA CYS A 457 -11.66 -7.76 -17.39
C CYS A 457 -11.90 -6.54 -18.27
N ARG A 458 -11.42 -6.56 -19.52
CA ARG A 458 -11.63 -5.49 -20.49
C ARG A 458 -13.12 -5.22 -20.75
N GLN A 459 -13.92 -6.28 -20.94
CA GLN A 459 -15.36 -6.15 -21.20
C GLN A 459 -16.14 -5.70 -19.96
N MET A 460 -15.74 -6.14 -18.76
CA MET A 460 -16.34 -5.68 -17.50
C MET A 460 -16.02 -4.21 -17.20
N LEU A 461 -14.81 -3.74 -17.49
CA LEU A 461 -14.46 -2.32 -17.40
C LEU A 461 -15.35 -1.49 -18.32
N TYR A 462 -15.59 -1.95 -19.55
CA TYR A 462 -16.53 -1.29 -20.46
C TYR A 462 -17.97 -1.34 -19.92
N THR A 463 -18.41 -2.48 -19.41
CA THR A 463 -19.75 -2.64 -18.81
C THR A 463 -19.94 -1.67 -17.63
N GLY A 464 -18.95 -1.56 -16.75
CA GLY A 464 -18.98 -0.64 -15.62
C GLY A 464 -18.99 0.82 -16.04
N HIS A 465 -18.24 1.19 -17.09
CA HIS A 465 -18.24 2.53 -17.65
C HIS A 465 -19.61 2.94 -18.28
N GLN A 466 -20.34 1.99 -18.85
CA GLN A 466 -21.68 2.23 -19.41
C GLN A 466 -22.79 2.23 -18.35
N HIS A 467 -22.53 1.72 -17.15
CA HIS A 467 -23.52 1.62 -16.10
C HIS A 467 -23.89 2.97 -15.50
N GLN A 468 -25.19 3.23 -15.33
CA GLN A 468 -25.73 4.51 -14.84
C GLN A 468 -25.86 4.54 -13.30
N GLY A 469 -24.96 3.89 -12.60
CA GLY A 469 -24.86 3.84 -11.14
C GLY A 469 -23.46 3.45 -10.71
N PRO A 470 -23.21 3.29 -9.40
CA PRO A 470 -21.89 2.90 -8.90
C PRO A 470 -21.51 1.49 -9.34
N SER A 471 -20.31 1.33 -9.85
CA SER A 471 -19.81 0.04 -10.34
C SER A 471 -18.39 -0.23 -9.87
N ALA A 472 -18.06 -1.50 -9.67
CA ALA A 472 -16.73 -1.97 -9.31
C ALA A 472 -16.32 -3.15 -10.19
N VAL A 473 -15.11 -3.09 -10.72
CA VAL A 473 -14.42 -4.20 -11.38
C VAL A 473 -13.18 -4.52 -10.56
N ARG A 474 -13.16 -5.70 -9.93
CA ARG A 474 -12.03 -6.13 -9.09
C ARG A 474 -11.16 -7.15 -9.80
N TYR A 475 -9.87 -6.92 -9.88
CA TYR A 475 -8.91 -7.79 -10.55
C TYR A 475 -7.61 -7.93 -9.75
N PRO A 476 -6.88 -9.07 -9.90
CA PRO A 476 -5.72 -9.38 -9.07
C PRO A 476 -4.47 -8.62 -9.51
N ARG A 477 -3.46 -8.66 -8.65
CA ARG A 477 -2.08 -8.40 -9.03
C ARG A 477 -1.57 -9.54 -9.91
N GLY A 478 -0.90 -9.22 -11.01
CA GLY A 478 -0.21 -10.22 -11.83
C GLY A 478 -0.62 -10.22 -13.29
N ASN A 479 -0.17 -11.24 -13.99
CA ASN A 479 -0.43 -11.41 -15.41
C ASN A 479 -1.73 -12.18 -15.64
N GLY A 480 -2.38 -11.93 -16.78
CA GLY A 480 -3.46 -12.76 -17.27
C GLY A 480 -2.96 -14.14 -17.74
N MET A 481 -3.87 -14.97 -18.19
CA MET A 481 -3.61 -16.33 -18.67
C MET A 481 -3.13 -16.38 -20.13
N GLY A 482 -3.13 -15.24 -20.83
CA GLY A 482 -2.81 -15.15 -22.25
C GLY A 482 -4.03 -15.35 -23.15
N VAL A 483 -5.22 -15.08 -22.65
CA VAL A 483 -6.45 -15.12 -23.44
C VAL A 483 -6.41 -14.00 -24.50
N ALA A 484 -6.84 -14.32 -25.72
CA ALA A 484 -6.90 -13.34 -26.79
C ALA A 484 -7.91 -12.24 -26.46
N LEU A 485 -7.46 -10.99 -26.55
CA LEU A 485 -8.34 -9.84 -26.36
C LEU A 485 -9.19 -9.60 -27.61
N GLU A 486 -10.47 -9.39 -27.43
CA GLU A 486 -11.36 -8.92 -28.48
C GLU A 486 -10.96 -7.51 -28.94
N SER A 487 -11.06 -7.26 -30.23
CA SER A 487 -10.69 -5.95 -30.83
C SER A 487 -11.65 -4.82 -30.48
N GLY A 488 -12.88 -5.16 -30.03
CA GLY A 488 -13.94 -4.21 -29.68
C GLY A 488 -14.30 -4.25 -28.18
N PHE A 489 -15.28 -3.44 -27.85
CA PHE A 489 -15.93 -3.45 -26.55
C PHE A 489 -17.33 -4.04 -26.67
N THR A 490 -17.66 -4.99 -25.80
CA THR A 490 -18.99 -5.58 -25.70
C THR A 490 -19.45 -5.49 -24.24
N ALA A 491 -20.54 -4.76 -23.98
CA ALA A 491 -21.13 -4.75 -22.65
C ALA A 491 -21.68 -6.13 -22.32
N LEU A 492 -21.34 -6.64 -21.15
CA LEU A 492 -21.86 -7.91 -20.65
C LEU A 492 -23.29 -7.71 -20.13
N GLU A 493 -24.12 -8.72 -20.29
CA GLU A 493 -25.45 -8.73 -19.68
C GLU A 493 -25.31 -8.80 -18.15
N ILE A 494 -25.73 -7.73 -17.47
CA ILE A 494 -25.56 -7.59 -16.01
C ILE A 494 -26.30 -8.71 -15.28
N GLY A 495 -25.60 -9.33 -14.32
CA GLY A 495 -26.14 -10.45 -13.52
C GLY A 495 -26.24 -11.76 -14.28
N LYS A 496 -25.43 -11.95 -15.35
CA LYS A 496 -25.37 -13.21 -16.10
C LYS A 496 -24.00 -13.84 -16.02
N GLY A 497 -23.98 -15.03 -15.42
CA GLY A 497 -22.86 -15.95 -15.47
C GLY A 497 -22.81 -16.75 -16.78
N ARG A 498 -21.84 -17.62 -16.89
CA ARG A 498 -21.71 -18.58 -18.00
C ARG A 498 -21.31 -19.96 -17.50
N LEU A 499 -21.85 -20.99 -18.14
CA LEU A 499 -21.48 -22.36 -17.86
C LEU A 499 -20.19 -22.69 -18.62
N MET A 500 -19.13 -23.06 -17.88
CA MET A 500 -17.80 -23.33 -18.45
C MET A 500 -17.56 -24.81 -18.69
N ARG A 501 -18.16 -25.67 -17.87
CA ARG A 501 -18.05 -27.12 -17.94
C ARG A 501 -19.32 -27.74 -17.37
N GLU A 502 -19.84 -28.76 -18.04
CA GLU A 502 -20.91 -29.58 -17.54
C GLU A 502 -20.39 -30.95 -17.09
N SER A 503 -20.90 -31.45 -15.96
CA SER A 503 -20.64 -32.81 -15.51
C SER A 503 -21.30 -33.84 -16.46
N THR A 504 -20.56 -34.89 -16.80
CA THR A 504 -21.07 -36.03 -17.56
C THR A 504 -21.47 -37.18 -16.64
N ALA A 505 -21.50 -36.97 -15.31
CA ALA A 505 -21.79 -38.02 -14.34
C ALA A 505 -23.26 -38.49 -14.44
N ASN A 506 -23.44 -39.80 -14.67
CA ASN A 506 -24.74 -40.45 -14.66
C ASN A 506 -25.08 -41.14 -13.33
N ALA A 507 -24.09 -41.21 -12.41
CA ALA A 507 -24.21 -41.78 -11.07
C ALA A 507 -23.29 -41.08 -10.08
N GLY A 508 -23.60 -41.14 -8.79
CA GLY A 508 -22.88 -40.44 -7.72
C GLY A 508 -23.40 -39.02 -7.49
N GLU A 509 -22.86 -38.34 -6.50
CA GLU A 509 -23.22 -36.96 -6.16
C GLU A 509 -22.73 -35.98 -7.24
N LYS A 510 -23.64 -35.14 -7.72
CA LYS A 510 -23.37 -34.11 -8.71
C LYS A 510 -22.98 -32.82 -8.01
N VAL A 511 -21.78 -32.34 -8.32
CA VAL A 511 -21.21 -31.11 -7.75
C VAL A 511 -21.20 -30.01 -8.80
N ALA A 512 -21.64 -28.81 -8.43
CA ALA A 512 -21.46 -27.60 -9.23
C ALA A 512 -20.57 -26.58 -8.48
N ILE A 513 -19.49 -26.11 -9.14
CA ILE A 513 -18.59 -25.09 -8.63
C ILE A 513 -18.97 -23.74 -9.25
N LEU A 514 -19.34 -22.78 -8.41
CA LEU A 514 -19.66 -21.41 -8.75
C LEU A 514 -18.44 -20.53 -8.48
N SER A 515 -17.66 -20.22 -9.51
CA SER A 515 -16.41 -19.47 -9.38
C SER A 515 -16.64 -17.97 -9.60
N PHE A 516 -16.03 -17.16 -8.74
CA PHE A 516 -16.06 -15.70 -8.82
C PHE A 516 -14.63 -15.16 -9.04
N GLY A 517 -14.31 -14.75 -10.27
CA GLY A 517 -13.02 -14.17 -10.63
C GLY A 517 -11.95 -15.18 -11.02
N THR A 518 -10.70 -14.81 -10.81
CA THR A 518 -9.51 -15.44 -11.41
C THR A 518 -9.13 -16.82 -10.88
N LEU A 519 -9.84 -17.36 -9.90
CA LEU A 519 -9.68 -18.76 -9.48
C LEU A 519 -10.40 -19.76 -10.42
N LEU A 520 -11.05 -19.30 -11.49
CA LEU A 520 -11.73 -20.15 -12.46
C LEU A 520 -10.86 -21.28 -13.06
N PRO A 521 -9.58 -21.05 -13.42
CA PRO A 521 -8.72 -22.15 -13.89
C PRO A 521 -8.51 -23.24 -12.85
N ASN A 522 -8.33 -22.87 -11.59
CA ASN A 522 -8.18 -23.80 -10.47
C ASN A 522 -9.47 -24.62 -10.24
N ALA A 523 -10.64 -23.96 -10.41
CA ALA A 523 -11.94 -24.65 -10.39
C ALA A 523 -12.07 -25.67 -11.52
N LEU A 524 -11.65 -25.33 -12.74
CA LEU A 524 -11.69 -26.22 -13.90
C LEU A 524 -10.75 -27.41 -13.71
N GLU A 525 -9.53 -27.20 -13.20
CA GLU A 525 -8.60 -28.29 -12.88
C GLU A 525 -9.19 -29.28 -11.87
N ALA A 526 -9.77 -28.78 -10.78
CA ALA A 526 -10.42 -29.62 -9.79
C ALA A 526 -11.65 -30.36 -10.38
N ALA A 527 -12.43 -29.66 -11.22
CA ALA A 527 -13.63 -30.21 -11.83
C ALA A 527 -13.32 -31.32 -12.82
N GLU A 528 -12.19 -31.32 -13.52
CA GLU A 528 -11.79 -32.44 -14.38
C GLU A 528 -11.63 -33.73 -13.57
N LYS A 529 -10.99 -33.67 -12.40
CA LYS A 529 -10.76 -34.83 -11.53
C LYS A 529 -12.03 -35.30 -10.80
N LEU A 530 -12.94 -34.38 -10.53
CA LEU A 530 -14.21 -34.63 -9.83
C LEU A 530 -15.38 -34.95 -10.79
N ASN A 531 -15.19 -34.68 -12.09
CA ASN A 531 -16.26 -34.61 -13.06
C ASN A 531 -17.39 -33.64 -12.63
N ALA A 532 -17.02 -32.48 -12.08
CA ALA A 532 -17.96 -31.47 -11.60
C ALA A 532 -18.39 -30.49 -12.71
N THR A 533 -19.53 -29.86 -12.54
CA THR A 533 -19.97 -28.70 -13.32
C THR A 533 -19.25 -27.46 -12.83
N VAL A 534 -18.87 -26.53 -13.72
CA VAL A 534 -18.26 -25.24 -13.35
C VAL A 534 -19.01 -24.10 -14.02
N ALA A 535 -19.42 -23.13 -13.22
CA ALA A 535 -19.97 -21.86 -13.67
C ALA A 535 -19.04 -20.71 -13.32
N ASP A 536 -18.76 -19.87 -14.29
CA ASP A 536 -18.16 -18.55 -14.09
C ASP A 536 -19.29 -17.56 -13.78
N MET A 537 -19.35 -17.11 -12.53
CA MET A 537 -20.45 -16.28 -12.06
C MET A 537 -20.32 -14.81 -12.49
N ARG A 538 -19.13 -14.32 -12.81
CA ARG A 538 -18.86 -12.96 -13.32
C ARG A 538 -19.29 -11.84 -12.38
N PHE A 539 -20.55 -11.87 -11.92
CA PHE A 539 -21.19 -10.83 -11.12
C PHE A 539 -21.39 -11.30 -9.68
N VAL A 540 -20.84 -10.55 -8.75
CA VAL A 540 -21.10 -10.75 -7.31
C VAL A 540 -22.38 -10.03 -6.90
N LYS A 541 -22.69 -8.93 -7.59
CA LYS A 541 -23.93 -8.18 -7.40
C LYS A 541 -24.30 -7.44 -8.70
N PRO A 542 -25.51 -7.69 -9.27
CA PRO A 542 -26.45 -8.74 -8.86
C PRO A 542 -25.93 -10.15 -9.22
N LEU A 543 -26.34 -11.16 -8.48
CA LEU A 543 -26.07 -12.56 -8.80
C LEU A 543 -26.90 -13.04 -9.99
N ASP A 544 -26.41 -14.04 -10.74
CA ASP A 544 -27.25 -14.80 -11.68
C ASP A 544 -28.17 -15.78 -10.92
N GLU A 545 -29.28 -15.25 -10.43
CA GLU A 545 -30.29 -16.01 -9.67
C GLU A 545 -30.84 -17.18 -10.48
N ALA A 546 -31.00 -17.03 -11.80
CA ALA A 546 -31.54 -18.08 -12.67
C ALA A 546 -30.56 -19.26 -12.78
N LEU A 547 -29.27 -18.97 -12.99
CA LEU A 547 -28.22 -20.00 -13.05
C LEU A 547 -28.07 -20.72 -11.71
N ILE A 548 -28.09 -20.00 -10.58
CA ILE A 548 -28.04 -20.60 -9.24
C ILE A 548 -29.23 -21.54 -9.03
N LYS A 549 -30.44 -21.13 -9.38
CA LYS A 549 -31.65 -22.00 -9.30
C LYS A 549 -31.51 -23.26 -10.14
N GLN A 550 -31.04 -23.12 -11.39
CA GLN A 550 -30.82 -24.25 -12.28
C GLN A 550 -29.81 -25.23 -11.69
N LEU A 551 -28.67 -24.74 -11.20
CA LEU A 551 -27.62 -25.57 -10.61
C LEU A 551 -28.10 -26.24 -9.32
N ALA A 552 -28.83 -25.55 -8.44
CA ALA A 552 -29.38 -26.11 -7.23
C ALA A 552 -30.44 -27.20 -7.50
N GLN A 553 -31.18 -27.11 -8.61
CA GLN A 553 -32.17 -28.15 -9.00
C GLN A 553 -31.51 -29.41 -9.61
N THR A 554 -30.36 -29.24 -10.27
CA THR A 554 -29.75 -30.31 -11.06
C THR A 554 -28.54 -30.97 -10.38
N HIS A 555 -28.06 -30.39 -9.28
CA HIS A 555 -26.88 -30.87 -8.52
C HIS A 555 -27.22 -31.10 -7.06
N ASP A 556 -26.44 -31.95 -6.41
CA ASP A 556 -26.64 -32.35 -5.02
C ASP A 556 -25.90 -31.39 -4.07
N VAL A 557 -24.73 -30.91 -4.48
CA VAL A 557 -23.88 -29.99 -3.72
C VAL A 557 -23.47 -28.79 -4.59
N LEU A 558 -23.57 -27.61 -4.04
CA LEU A 558 -22.98 -26.40 -4.61
C LEU A 558 -21.69 -26.06 -3.88
N VAL A 559 -20.68 -25.60 -4.63
CA VAL A 559 -19.41 -25.10 -4.09
C VAL A 559 -19.23 -23.69 -4.58
N THR A 560 -19.05 -22.72 -3.71
CA THR A 560 -18.68 -21.37 -4.12
C THR A 560 -17.18 -21.18 -3.96
N LEU A 561 -16.56 -20.48 -4.90
CA LEU A 561 -15.12 -20.23 -4.92
C LEU A 561 -14.85 -18.75 -5.17
N GLU A 562 -14.17 -18.12 -4.24
CA GLU A 562 -13.83 -16.69 -4.29
C GLU A 562 -12.47 -16.40 -3.66
N GLU A 563 -11.76 -15.41 -4.16
CA GLU A 563 -10.50 -14.91 -3.56
C GLU A 563 -10.79 -13.69 -2.69
N ASN A 564 -11.60 -13.90 -1.66
CA ASN A 564 -12.05 -12.96 -0.66
C ASN A 564 -12.35 -13.76 0.63
N VAL A 565 -12.42 -13.09 1.78
CA VAL A 565 -12.86 -13.77 3.02
C VAL A 565 -14.25 -14.34 2.80
N ILE A 566 -14.47 -15.57 3.30
CA ILE A 566 -15.76 -16.28 3.18
C ILE A 566 -16.88 -15.46 3.85
N ALA A 567 -16.55 -14.80 4.97
CA ALA A 567 -17.51 -14.02 5.73
C ALA A 567 -18.04 -12.81 4.91
N GLY A 568 -19.33 -12.83 4.58
CA GLY A 568 -19.99 -11.77 3.83
C GLY A 568 -19.63 -11.68 2.34
N GLY A 569 -18.80 -12.58 1.82
CA GLY A 569 -18.36 -12.60 0.43
C GLY A 569 -19.43 -13.07 -0.56
N ALA A 570 -18.99 -13.42 -1.78
CA ALA A 570 -19.89 -13.85 -2.87
C ALA A 570 -20.63 -15.13 -2.51
N GLY A 571 -19.94 -16.12 -1.90
CA GLY A 571 -20.55 -17.36 -1.44
C GLY A 571 -21.64 -17.16 -0.39
N ALA A 572 -21.44 -16.21 0.54
CA ALA A 572 -22.49 -15.81 1.49
C ALA A 572 -23.72 -15.28 0.75
N GLY A 573 -23.53 -14.48 -0.32
CA GLY A 573 -24.64 -13.99 -1.16
C GLY A 573 -25.42 -15.12 -1.85
N VAL A 574 -24.74 -16.15 -2.32
CA VAL A 574 -25.39 -17.35 -2.90
C VAL A 574 -26.26 -18.03 -1.86
N ILE A 575 -25.77 -18.24 -0.63
CA ILE A 575 -26.53 -18.85 0.46
C ILE A 575 -27.74 -17.99 0.83
N GLU A 576 -27.59 -16.70 0.99
CA GLU A 576 -28.69 -15.76 1.30
C GLU A 576 -29.79 -15.86 0.23
N PHE A 577 -29.41 -15.88 -1.05
CA PHE A 577 -30.35 -16.05 -2.15
C PHE A 577 -31.05 -17.40 -2.09
N MET A 578 -30.31 -18.51 -1.89
CA MET A 578 -30.88 -19.85 -1.80
C MET A 578 -31.89 -19.97 -0.65
N MET A 579 -31.57 -19.38 0.51
CA MET A 579 -32.49 -19.41 1.66
C MET A 579 -33.77 -18.60 1.38
N LYS A 580 -33.66 -17.44 0.76
CA LYS A 580 -34.79 -16.62 0.31
C LYS A 580 -35.73 -17.41 -0.62
N GLU A 581 -35.14 -18.14 -1.55
CA GLU A 581 -35.89 -18.97 -2.55
C GLU A 581 -36.25 -20.37 -2.04
N LYS A 582 -35.94 -20.69 -0.78
CA LYS A 582 -36.19 -22.02 -0.17
C LYS A 582 -35.49 -23.17 -0.90
N LEU A 583 -34.35 -22.90 -1.51
CA LEU A 583 -33.51 -23.92 -2.16
C LEU A 583 -32.59 -24.53 -1.10
N ILE A 584 -33.03 -25.62 -0.50
CA ILE A 584 -32.31 -26.32 0.57
C ILE A 584 -31.35 -27.33 -0.05
N LYS A 585 -30.08 -26.96 -0.18
CA LYS A 585 -28.98 -27.81 -0.67
C LYS A 585 -27.75 -27.60 0.16
N PRO A 586 -26.89 -28.61 0.32
CA PRO A 586 -25.55 -28.42 0.88
C PRO A 586 -24.73 -27.41 0.05
N VAL A 587 -24.06 -26.49 0.75
CA VAL A 587 -23.16 -25.51 0.12
C VAL A 587 -21.81 -25.54 0.84
N LEU A 588 -20.73 -25.72 0.08
CA LEU A 588 -19.37 -25.58 0.56
C LEU A 588 -18.81 -24.24 0.06
N ASN A 589 -18.48 -23.34 0.98
CA ASN A 589 -17.83 -22.09 0.61
C ASN A 589 -16.30 -22.24 0.69
N LEU A 590 -15.61 -21.96 -0.41
CA LEU A 590 -14.16 -21.90 -0.50
C LEU A 590 -13.74 -20.46 -0.75
N GLY A 591 -12.80 -19.98 0.05
CA GLY A 591 -12.28 -18.62 0.02
C GLY A 591 -11.23 -18.42 1.11
N LEU A 592 -10.90 -17.18 1.39
CA LEU A 592 -9.93 -16.84 2.44
C LEU A 592 -10.53 -17.10 3.82
N PRO A 593 -9.75 -17.65 4.77
CA PRO A 593 -10.20 -17.92 6.13
C PRO A 593 -10.42 -16.64 6.94
N ASP A 594 -10.96 -16.78 8.16
CA ASP A 594 -11.08 -15.71 9.15
C ASP A 594 -9.73 -15.45 9.86
N GLU A 595 -8.71 -15.19 9.05
CA GLU A 595 -7.33 -14.94 9.50
C GLU A 595 -6.66 -13.92 8.55
N PHE A 596 -5.72 -13.13 9.08
CA PHE A 596 -4.89 -12.27 8.24
C PHE A 596 -3.82 -13.09 7.53
N VAL A 597 -3.93 -13.19 6.20
CA VAL A 597 -3.01 -13.99 5.37
C VAL A 597 -1.63 -13.31 5.32
N VAL A 598 -0.62 -14.04 5.76
CA VAL A 598 0.80 -13.58 5.84
C VAL A 598 1.43 -13.40 4.45
N GLN A 599 2.70 -12.96 4.42
CA GLN A 599 3.45 -12.80 3.18
C GLN A 599 3.93 -14.13 2.58
N GLY A 600 4.05 -14.16 1.25
CA GLY A 600 4.56 -15.29 0.48
C GLY A 600 4.38 -15.03 -1.02
N SER A 601 4.68 -15.98 -1.89
CA SER A 601 4.23 -15.91 -3.28
C SER A 601 2.73 -16.20 -3.38
N GLN A 602 2.06 -15.68 -4.39
CA GLN A 602 0.63 -15.97 -4.61
C GLN A 602 0.38 -17.48 -4.74
N GLU A 603 1.27 -18.21 -5.44
CA GLU A 603 1.17 -19.64 -5.65
C GLU A 603 1.29 -20.43 -4.34
N GLU A 604 2.28 -20.09 -3.48
CA GLU A 604 2.43 -20.69 -2.15
C GLU A 604 1.19 -20.44 -1.29
N MET A 605 0.66 -19.22 -1.31
CA MET A 605 -0.52 -18.86 -0.51
C MET A 605 -1.78 -19.58 -1.00
N HIS A 606 -2.01 -19.66 -2.32
CA HIS A 606 -3.14 -20.40 -2.86
C HIS A 606 -3.08 -21.89 -2.49
N ALA A 607 -1.91 -22.52 -2.57
CA ALA A 607 -1.71 -23.92 -2.20
C ALA A 607 -1.96 -24.15 -0.70
N GLU A 608 -1.45 -23.28 0.16
CA GLU A 608 -1.63 -23.36 1.62
C GLU A 608 -3.08 -23.19 2.04
N LEU A 609 -3.78 -22.23 1.43
CA LEU A 609 -5.18 -21.94 1.69
C LEU A 609 -6.14 -22.95 1.00
N GLY A 610 -5.60 -23.88 0.21
CA GLY A 610 -6.39 -24.87 -0.50
C GLY A 610 -7.22 -24.30 -1.65
N LEU A 611 -6.77 -23.19 -2.25
CA LEU A 611 -7.41 -22.51 -3.38
C LEU A 611 -6.76 -22.83 -4.73
N ASP A 612 -5.72 -23.67 -4.76
CA ASP A 612 -5.22 -24.31 -5.97
C ASP A 612 -6.12 -25.48 -6.39
N GLY A 613 -5.97 -25.99 -7.61
CA GLY A 613 -6.80 -27.07 -8.14
C GLY A 613 -6.82 -28.32 -7.26
N ALA A 614 -5.67 -28.70 -6.69
CA ALA A 614 -5.54 -29.86 -5.80
C ALA A 614 -6.20 -29.62 -4.43
N GLY A 615 -6.09 -28.42 -3.89
CA GLY A 615 -6.74 -28.03 -2.64
C GLY A 615 -8.26 -28.00 -2.74
N ILE A 616 -8.78 -27.42 -3.83
CA ILE A 616 -10.22 -27.39 -4.13
C ILE A 616 -10.75 -28.82 -4.26
N GLU A 617 -10.09 -29.68 -5.03
CA GLU A 617 -10.47 -31.10 -5.16
C GLU A 617 -10.53 -31.79 -3.79
N ARG A 618 -9.47 -31.64 -2.99
CA ARG A 618 -9.39 -32.25 -1.66
C ARG A 618 -10.49 -31.74 -0.72
N ALA A 619 -10.77 -30.44 -0.73
CA ALA A 619 -11.83 -29.85 0.10
C ALA A 619 -13.20 -30.40 -0.27
N ILE A 620 -13.52 -30.53 -1.56
CA ILE A 620 -14.78 -31.09 -2.05
C ILE A 620 -14.88 -32.57 -1.67
N ARG A 621 -13.85 -33.39 -1.92
CA ARG A 621 -13.88 -34.82 -1.52
C ARG A 621 -14.08 -35.01 -0.02
N ASN A 622 -13.40 -34.20 0.80
CA ASN A 622 -13.57 -34.25 2.25
C ASN A 622 -14.96 -33.83 2.69
N TYR A 623 -15.60 -32.92 1.98
CA TYR A 623 -16.98 -32.51 2.27
C TYR A 623 -17.98 -33.59 1.91
N LEU A 624 -17.84 -34.25 0.75
CA LEU A 624 -18.69 -35.34 0.30
C LEU A 624 -18.54 -36.62 1.14
N ALA A 625 -17.42 -36.81 1.82
CA ALA A 625 -17.17 -37.97 2.68
C ALA A 625 -17.80 -37.87 4.08
N LYS A 626 -18.35 -36.73 4.45
CA LYS A 626 -19.05 -36.48 5.74
C LYS A 626 -20.52 -36.81 5.66
#